data_af2c6e010792a2c6496d21ac2173740c
#
_entry.id   af2c6e010792a2c6496d21ac2173740c
#
_cell.length_a   1.000
_cell.length_b   1.000
_cell.length_c   1.000
_cell.angle_alpha   90.00
_cell.angle_beta   90.00
_cell.angle_gamma   90.00
#
_symmetry.space_group_name_H-M   'P 1'
#
loop_
_entity.id
_entity.type
_entity.pdbx_description
1 polymer ?
#
loop_
_entity_poly.entity_id
_entity_poly.type
_entity_poly.pdbx_seq_one_letter_code
_entity_poly.pdbx_strand_id
1 'polypeptide(L)'
;MRTLLAGTTMALLVALAASAAAAGEPLKVCLDEDVPPLSVHHRGKPDTGFDVTLAQAIAARLGRPLQIQWFESKLDEDSSPALEANALLSDGRCALVGGYALTQDSLVVPGVKTAKLPDFDGATRDDRRRRILLGVLAPSQPYIYSPLTVVLGPKANGRAVAGIGDLAGLRLAIESGTLGDAILMTFDKGRLIDDITHLVPGRSDLLGELDRGAFDATLLDLRRFDAYRAGHPDTKITASGYYYPIGANRGYVALDGDRALLDAVNKALSELQASGTTAQLGEAAGLTYLAPREPAILGDVWLKILSR
;
A
#
# COMPACT_ATOMS: atom_id res chain seq x y z
N MET A 1 -79.97 -25.75 -33.86
CA MET A 1 -79.17 -24.51 -34.09
C MET A 1 -78.38 -24.23 -32.79
N ARG A 2 -77.07 -24.51 -32.75
CA ARG A 2 -76.21 -24.28 -31.62
C ARG A 2 -75.08 -23.40 -32.13
N THR A 3 -75.05 -22.17 -31.70
CA THR A 3 -74.03 -21.18 -31.97
C THR A 3 -72.89 -21.36 -30.96
N LEU A 4 -71.74 -21.67 -31.44
CA LEU A 4 -70.48 -21.72 -30.68
C LEU A 4 -69.84 -20.28 -30.70
N LEU A 5 -69.70 -19.66 -29.52
CA LEU A 5 -68.88 -18.51 -29.32
C LEU A 5 -67.43 -18.96 -29.05
N ALA A 6 -66.54 -18.56 -29.94
CA ALA A 6 -65.10 -18.73 -29.75
C ALA A 6 -64.56 -17.48 -29.01
N GLY A 7 -64.14 -17.70 -27.78
CA GLY A 7 -63.43 -16.66 -26.98
C GLY A 7 -61.94 -16.68 -27.28
N THR A 8 -61.42 -15.60 -27.84
CA THR A 8 -60.00 -15.40 -28.10
C THR A 8 -59.34 -14.77 -26.84
N THR A 9 -58.62 -15.56 -26.11
CA THR A 9 -57.77 -15.12 -25.01
C THR A 9 -56.43 -14.62 -25.56
N MET A 10 -56.28 -13.30 -25.60
CA MET A 10 -55.03 -12.61 -25.97
C MET A 10 -54.08 -12.58 -24.74
N ALA A 11 -53.07 -13.46 -24.74
CA ALA A 11 -52.06 -13.49 -23.73
C ALA A 11 -51.05 -12.32 -23.95
N LEU A 12 -51.09 -11.37 -23.04
CA LEU A 12 -50.14 -10.26 -23.01
C LEU A 12 -48.80 -10.75 -22.44
N LEU A 13 -47.84 -11.07 -23.31
CA LEU A 13 -46.45 -11.32 -22.94
C LEU A 13 -45.78 -9.97 -22.62
N VAL A 14 -45.70 -9.64 -21.32
CA VAL A 14 -44.84 -8.54 -20.83
C VAL A 14 -43.40 -9.06 -20.88
N ALA A 15 -42.66 -8.68 -21.91
CA ALA A 15 -41.22 -8.86 -21.98
C ALA A 15 -40.56 -7.94 -20.98
N LEU A 16 -40.16 -8.45 -19.81
CA LEU A 16 -39.16 -7.77 -18.95
C LEU A 16 -37.83 -7.76 -19.70
N ALA A 17 -37.57 -6.70 -20.45
CA ALA A 17 -36.25 -6.37 -20.89
C ALA A 17 -35.46 -5.92 -19.64
N ALA A 18 -34.76 -6.86 -19.01
CA ALA A 18 -33.71 -6.54 -18.06
C ALA A 18 -32.67 -5.72 -18.84
N SER A 19 -32.65 -4.40 -18.64
CA SER A 19 -31.58 -3.55 -19.08
C SER A 19 -30.32 -4.02 -18.35
N ALA A 20 -29.52 -4.88 -19.01
CA ALA A 20 -28.12 -5.05 -18.65
C ALA A 20 -27.49 -3.67 -18.86
N ALA A 21 -27.38 -2.90 -17.77
CA ALA A 21 -26.54 -1.71 -17.77
C ALA A 21 -25.20 -2.16 -18.32
N ALA A 22 -24.78 -1.63 -19.46
CA ALA A 22 -23.48 -1.93 -20.03
C ALA A 22 -22.46 -1.60 -18.95
N ALA A 23 -21.90 -2.63 -18.32
CA ALA A 23 -20.86 -2.46 -17.34
C ALA A 23 -19.73 -1.69 -18.05
N GLY A 24 -19.38 -0.51 -17.51
CA GLY A 24 -18.33 0.31 -18.08
C GLY A 24 -17.03 -0.49 -18.21
N GLU A 25 -16.08 0.03 -18.96
CA GLU A 25 -14.77 -0.60 -19.09
C GLU A 25 -14.17 -0.87 -17.71
N PRO A 26 -13.60 -2.08 -17.44
CA PRO A 26 -13.08 -2.41 -16.11
C PRO A 26 -12.06 -1.40 -15.61
N LEU A 27 -12.14 -1.06 -14.32
CA LEU A 27 -11.09 -0.33 -13.63
C LEU A 27 -9.94 -1.31 -13.36
N LYS A 28 -8.85 -1.16 -14.13
CA LYS A 28 -7.65 -1.99 -13.96
C LYS A 28 -6.74 -1.35 -12.92
N VAL A 29 -6.47 -2.08 -11.83
CA VAL A 29 -5.60 -1.63 -10.73
C VAL A 29 -4.46 -2.63 -10.55
N CYS A 30 -3.21 -2.17 -10.57
CA CYS A 30 -2.06 -2.96 -10.18
C CYS A 30 -1.88 -2.90 -8.67
N LEU A 31 -1.71 -4.06 -8.03
CA LEU A 31 -1.38 -4.21 -6.62
C LEU A 31 -0.21 -5.18 -6.47
N ASP A 32 0.69 -4.88 -5.54
CA ASP A 32 1.75 -5.80 -5.15
C ASP A 32 1.14 -6.99 -4.39
N GLU A 33 1.61 -8.21 -4.70
CA GLU A 33 1.01 -9.45 -4.19
C GLU A 33 1.41 -9.78 -2.75
N ASP A 34 2.48 -9.15 -2.22
CA ASP A 34 3.01 -9.46 -0.87
C ASP A 34 3.36 -8.19 -0.07
N VAL A 35 2.35 -7.37 0.19
CA VAL A 35 2.46 -6.16 1.03
C VAL A 35 1.42 -6.18 2.15
N PRO A 36 1.42 -7.20 3.04
CA PRO A 36 0.45 -7.26 4.12
C PRO A 36 0.59 -6.06 5.07
N PRO A 37 -0.52 -5.57 5.65
CA PRO A 37 -1.91 -5.91 5.41
C PRO A 37 -2.57 -5.05 4.32
N LEU A 38 -1.79 -4.39 3.44
CA LEU A 38 -2.31 -3.57 2.33
C LEU A 38 -2.86 -4.45 1.19
N SER A 39 -2.06 -5.37 0.69
CA SER A 39 -2.44 -6.27 -0.40
C SER A 39 -1.75 -7.61 -0.26
N VAL A 40 -2.52 -8.68 -0.40
CA VAL A 40 -2.02 -10.06 -0.32
C VAL A 40 -2.75 -10.90 -1.36
N HIS A 41 -1.96 -11.54 -2.23
CA HIS A 41 -2.44 -12.48 -3.22
C HIS A 41 -1.68 -13.80 -3.10
N HIS A 42 -2.40 -14.89 -2.92
CA HIS A 42 -1.84 -16.23 -2.96
C HIS A 42 -2.71 -17.11 -3.84
N ARG A 43 -2.12 -17.79 -4.79
CA ARG A 43 -2.87 -18.69 -5.71
C ARG A 43 -3.77 -19.65 -4.95
N GLY A 44 -5.05 -19.66 -5.33
CA GLY A 44 -6.05 -20.53 -4.73
C GLY A 44 -6.60 -20.06 -3.38
N LYS A 45 -6.26 -18.86 -2.94
CA LYS A 45 -6.85 -18.20 -1.78
C LYS A 45 -7.55 -16.91 -2.19
N PRO A 46 -8.53 -16.44 -1.42
CA PRO A 46 -9.13 -15.12 -1.65
C PRO A 46 -8.09 -14.02 -1.50
N ASP A 47 -8.17 -13.00 -2.36
CA ASP A 47 -7.40 -11.79 -2.25
C ASP A 47 -7.81 -11.01 -1.01
N THR A 48 -6.84 -10.50 -0.25
CA THR A 48 -7.09 -9.78 0.99
C THR A 48 -6.26 -8.52 1.10
N GLY A 49 -6.67 -7.64 2.00
CA GLY A 49 -5.95 -6.44 2.36
C GLY A 49 -6.72 -5.15 2.09
N PHE A 50 -6.21 -4.09 2.67
CA PHE A 50 -6.83 -2.77 2.63
C PHE A 50 -6.94 -2.21 1.20
N ASP A 51 -5.87 -2.28 0.41
CA ASP A 51 -5.86 -1.74 -0.96
C ASP A 51 -6.80 -2.52 -1.90
N VAL A 52 -7.00 -3.83 -1.64
CA VAL A 52 -7.98 -4.64 -2.37
C VAL A 52 -9.39 -4.13 -2.11
N THR A 53 -9.76 -3.97 -0.83
CA THR A 53 -11.12 -3.55 -0.44
C THR A 53 -11.37 -2.08 -0.80
N LEU A 54 -10.34 -1.22 -0.71
CA LEU A 54 -10.43 0.17 -1.14
C LEU A 54 -10.62 0.28 -2.67
N ALA A 55 -9.88 -0.50 -3.45
CA ALA A 55 -10.04 -0.55 -4.91
C ALA A 55 -11.45 -1.03 -5.30
N GLN A 56 -12.00 -2.03 -4.59
CA GLN A 56 -13.39 -2.48 -4.77
C GLN A 56 -14.39 -1.35 -4.49
N ALA A 57 -14.20 -0.64 -3.37
CA ALA A 57 -15.09 0.48 -3.00
C ALA A 57 -15.03 1.63 -4.02
N ILE A 58 -13.84 1.96 -4.54
CA ILE A 58 -13.67 2.97 -5.59
C ILE A 58 -14.33 2.51 -6.89
N ALA A 59 -14.07 1.29 -7.34
CA ALA A 59 -14.66 0.74 -8.57
C ALA A 59 -16.19 0.76 -8.51
N ALA A 60 -16.77 0.40 -7.37
CA ALA A 60 -18.21 0.48 -7.13
C ALA A 60 -18.75 1.91 -7.24
N ARG A 61 -18.02 2.93 -6.69
CA ARG A 61 -18.41 4.36 -6.81
C ARG A 61 -18.32 4.87 -8.24
N LEU A 62 -17.38 4.33 -9.03
CA LEU A 62 -17.22 4.66 -10.44
C LEU A 62 -18.21 3.88 -11.34
N GLY A 63 -18.99 2.92 -10.82
CA GLY A 63 -19.87 2.06 -11.59
C GLY A 63 -19.12 1.16 -12.57
N ARG A 64 -17.87 0.79 -12.28
CA ARG A 64 -16.98 0.01 -13.13
C ARG A 64 -16.65 -1.34 -12.48
N PRO A 65 -16.58 -2.46 -13.20
CA PRO A 65 -16.00 -3.69 -12.68
C PRO A 65 -14.55 -3.48 -12.28
N LEU A 66 -14.10 -4.07 -11.16
CA LEU A 66 -12.68 -4.07 -10.78
C LEU A 66 -11.96 -5.23 -11.46
N GLN A 67 -10.79 -4.94 -11.99
CA GLN A 67 -9.81 -5.94 -12.42
C GLN A 67 -8.48 -5.64 -11.75
N ILE A 68 -7.99 -6.56 -10.90
CA ILE A 68 -6.68 -6.42 -10.27
C ILE A 68 -5.65 -7.13 -11.15
N GLN A 69 -4.55 -6.44 -11.43
CA GLN A 69 -3.34 -7.00 -11.98
C GLN A 69 -2.33 -7.13 -10.85
N TRP A 70 -2.06 -8.35 -10.45
CA TRP A 70 -1.07 -8.64 -9.42
C TRP A 70 0.34 -8.59 -9.99
N PHE A 71 1.29 -8.07 -9.20
CA PHE A 71 2.71 -8.05 -9.51
C PHE A 71 3.54 -8.30 -8.26
N GLU A 72 4.75 -8.82 -8.45
CA GLU A 72 5.74 -9.04 -7.41
C GLU A 72 6.83 -7.99 -7.53
N SER A 73 6.97 -7.13 -6.52
CA SER A 73 8.07 -6.15 -6.45
C SER A 73 9.38 -6.86 -6.20
N LYS A 74 10.37 -6.63 -7.07
CA LYS A 74 11.73 -7.14 -6.92
C LYS A 74 12.66 -5.99 -6.60
N LEU A 75 13.17 -5.99 -5.38
CA LEU A 75 14.21 -5.05 -4.97
C LEU A 75 15.56 -5.55 -5.50
N ASP A 76 15.84 -5.32 -6.77
CA ASP A 76 17.15 -5.55 -7.38
C ASP A 76 17.85 -4.22 -7.71
N GLU A 77 19.14 -4.27 -8.09
CA GLU A 77 19.94 -3.08 -8.36
C GLU A 77 19.37 -2.19 -9.49
N ASP A 78 18.61 -2.79 -10.41
CA ASP A 78 18.06 -2.14 -11.60
C ASP A 78 16.58 -1.75 -11.41
N SER A 79 15.98 -1.98 -10.25
CA SER A 79 14.56 -1.79 -10.00
C SER A 79 14.30 -0.95 -8.75
N SER A 80 13.13 -0.35 -8.71
CA SER A 80 12.56 0.30 -7.54
C SER A 80 11.04 0.32 -7.67
N PRO A 81 10.29 0.43 -6.56
CA PRO A 81 8.82 0.53 -6.63
C PRO A 81 8.34 1.63 -7.60
N ALA A 82 9.10 2.73 -7.72
CA ALA A 82 8.80 3.82 -8.63
C ALA A 82 8.94 3.41 -10.11
N LEU A 83 10.02 2.71 -10.44
CA LEU A 83 10.28 2.24 -11.80
C LEU A 83 9.30 1.14 -12.22
N GLU A 84 8.99 0.21 -11.31
CA GLU A 84 8.05 -0.88 -11.54
C GLU A 84 6.63 -0.38 -11.78
N ALA A 85 6.13 0.50 -10.90
CA ALA A 85 4.82 1.12 -11.05
C ALA A 85 4.70 1.88 -12.38
N ASN A 86 5.72 2.68 -12.72
CA ASN A 86 5.73 3.43 -13.97
C ASN A 86 5.76 2.50 -15.19
N ALA A 87 6.57 1.45 -15.16
CA ALA A 87 6.63 0.48 -16.25
C ALA A 87 5.29 -0.25 -16.47
N LEU A 88 4.60 -0.67 -15.38
CA LEU A 88 3.28 -1.30 -15.46
C LEU A 88 2.23 -0.37 -16.09
N LEU A 89 2.20 0.89 -15.65
CA LEU A 89 1.29 1.91 -16.19
C LEU A 89 1.62 2.22 -17.64
N SER A 90 2.90 2.45 -17.98
CA SER A 90 3.34 2.81 -19.32
C SER A 90 3.17 1.67 -20.34
N ASP A 91 3.17 0.41 -19.88
CA ASP A 91 2.87 -0.77 -20.70
C ASP A 91 1.36 -1.08 -20.79
N GLY A 92 0.52 -0.30 -20.09
CA GLY A 92 -0.94 -0.45 -20.11
C GLY A 92 -1.45 -1.69 -19.39
N ARG A 93 -0.67 -2.25 -18.43
CA ARG A 93 -1.11 -3.39 -17.61
C ARG A 93 -2.24 -3.01 -16.67
N CYS A 94 -2.21 -1.80 -16.17
CA CYS A 94 -3.25 -1.19 -15.36
C CYS A 94 -3.36 0.31 -15.65
N ALA A 95 -4.44 0.91 -15.16
CA ALA A 95 -4.66 2.35 -15.21
C ALA A 95 -4.24 3.06 -13.91
N LEU A 96 -4.16 2.30 -12.80
CA LEU A 96 -3.77 2.77 -11.47
C LEU A 96 -2.82 1.77 -10.82
N VAL A 97 -1.85 2.25 -10.04
CA VAL A 97 -1.10 1.43 -9.08
C VAL A 97 -1.46 1.90 -7.68
N GLY A 98 -1.91 0.98 -6.82
CA GLY A 98 -2.28 1.26 -5.42
C GLY A 98 -1.13 1.05 -4.44
N GLY A 99 -1.32 1.44 -3.18
CA GLY A 99 -0.31 1.27 -2.12
C GLY A 99 0.93 2.15 -2.29
N TYR A 100 0.91 3.11 -3.19
CA TYR A 100 2.08 3.85 -3.63
C TYR A 100 2.48 4.94 -2.63
N ALA A 101 3.75 4.95 -2.21
CA ALA A 101 4.27 5.98 -1.32
C ALA A 101 4.40 7.30 -2.07
N LEU A 102 3.67 8.33 -1.63
CA LEU A 102 3.66 9.64 -2.27
C LEU A 102 4.85 10.48 -1.80
N THR A 103 6.00 10.23 -2.41
CA THR A 103 7.21 11.03 -2.20
C THR A 103 7.64 11.68 -3.51
N GLN A 104 8.37 12.77 -3.44
CA GLN A 104 8.84 13.48 -4.62
C GLN A 104 9.74 12.57 -5.48
N ASP A 105 10.62 11.81 -4.82
CA ASP A 105 11.55 10.90 -5.49
C ASP A 105 10.85 9.68 -6.14
N SER A 106 9.69 9.26 -5.60
CA SER A 106 8.92 8.16 -6.18
C SER A 106 8.12 8.58 -7.42
N LEU A 107 7.72 9.84 -7.50
CA LEU A 107 6.94 10.38 -8.63
C LEU A 107 7.82 10.79 -9.81
N VAL A 108 9.07 11.12 -9.55
CA VAL A 108 10.04 11.54 -10.56
C VAL A 108 11.33 10.75 -10.38
N VAL A 109 11.69 9.94 -11.38
CA VAL A 109 12.98 9.22 -11.39
C VAL A 109 13.91 9.93 -12.37
N PRO A 110 14.76 10.87 -11.92
CA PRO A 110 15.59 11.68 -12.78
C PRO A 110 16.54 10.82 -13.62
N GLY A 111 16.62 11.10 -14.91
CA GLY A 111 17.60 10.49 -15.81
C GLY A 111 17.25 9.06 -16.28
N VAL A 112 16.25 8.41 -15.73
CA VAL A 112 15.83 7.06 -16.14
C VAL A 112 14.71 7.19 -17.18
N LYS A 113 14.94 6.69 -18.39
CA LYS A 113 13.96 6.75 -19.50
C LYS A 113 13.23 5.45 -19.73
N THR A 114 13.81 4.33 -19.31
CA THR A 114 13.23 2.99 -19.53
C THR A 114 13.44 2.12 -18.31
N ALA A 115 12.47 1.25 -18.00
CA ALA A 115 12.59 0.24 -16.95
C ALA A 115 12.12 -1.13 -17.46
N LYS A 116 12.48 -2.19 -16.74
CA LYS A 116 11.90 -3.53 -16.92
C LYS A 116 10.54 -3.57 -16.23
N LEU A 117 9.66 -4.43 -16.73
CA LEU A 117 8.46 -4.82 -15.99
C LEU A 117 8.85 -5.68 -14.78
N PRO A 118 8.19 -5.51 -13.62
CA PRO A 118 8.27 -6.50 -12.56
C PRO A 118 7.64 -7.82 -13.04
N ASP A 119 7.77 -8.89 -12.27
CA ASP A 119 6.96 -10.08 -12.49
C ASP A 119 5.48 -9.75 -12.20
N PHE A 120 4.57 -10.25 -13.01
CA PHE A 120 3.14 -10.04 -12.86
C PHE A 120 2.36 -11.25 -13.33
N ASP A 121 1.15 -11.41 -12.86
CA ASP A 121 0.27 -12.51 -13.26
C ASP A 121 0.03 -12.51 -14.76
N GLY A 122 0.36 -13.65 -15.39
CA GLY A 122 0.30 -13.80 -16.84
C GLY A 122 1.53 -13.28 -17.59
N ALA A 123 2.60 -12.88 -16.91
CA ALA A 123 3.83 -12.42 -17.55
C ALA A 123 4.48 -13.52 -18.40
N THR A 124 4.76 -13.20 -19.65
CA THR A 124 5.49 -14.06 -20.58
C THR A 124 7.00 -13.89 -20.43
N ARG A 125 7.76 -14.80 -21.07
CA ARG A 125 9.24 -14.67 -21.12
C ARG A 125 9.67 -13.38 -21.84
N ASP A 126 8.90 -12.93 -22.81
CA ASP A 126 9.21 -11.73 -23.59
C ASP A 126 8.91 -10.46 -22.79
N ASP A 127 7.84 -10.45 -21.97
CA ASP A 127 7.54 -9.35 -21.05
C ASP A 127 8.71 -9.08 -20.09
N ARG A 128 9.31 -10.13 -19.52
CA ARG A 128 10.46 -10.02 -18.60
C ARG A 128 11.74 -9.46 -19.23
N ARG A 129 11.83 -9.45 -20.57
CA ARG A 129 13.01 -8.96 -21.29
C ARG A 129 12.83 -7.56 -21.85
N ARG A 130 11.58 -7.12 -21.97
CA ARG A 130 11.28 -5.80 -22.55
C ARG A 130 11.69 -4.68 -21.59
N ARG A 131 12.18 -3.59 -22.18
CA ARG A 131 12.31 -2.31 -21.49
C ARG A 131 11.22 -1.37 -21.97
N ILE A 132 10.50 -0.81 -21.03
CA ILE A 132 9.35 0.05 -21.26
C ILE A 132 9.80 1.50 -21.18
N LEU A 133 9.43 2.31 -22.19
CA LEU A 133 9.61 3.75 -22.13
C LEU A 133 8.66 4.32 -21.06
N LEU A 134 9.24 5.00 -20.07
CA LEU A 134 8.50 5.49 -18.93
C LEU A 134 7.74 6.78 -19.25
N GLY A 135 6.51 6.87 -18.76
CA GLY A 135 5.68 8.06 -18.80
C GLY A 135 5.90 8.98 -17.59
N VAL A 136 5.11 10.02 -17.50
CA VAL A 136 5.06 10.93 -16.35
C VAL A 136 3.96 10.45 -15.43
N LEU A 137 4.30 10.26 -14.15
CA LEU A 137 3.34 9.86 -13.11
C LEU A 137 2.60 11.05 -12.55
N ALA A 138 1.31 10.86 -12.26
CA ALA A 138 0.48 11.78 -11.50
C ALA A 138 -0.14 11.04 -10.30
N PRO A 139 -0.06 11.60 -9.08
CA PRO A 139 -0.62 11.00 -7.88
C PRO A 139 -2.09 11.33 -7.72
N SER A 140 -2.84 10.43 -7.07
CA SER A 140 -4.12 10.75 -6.45
C SER A 140 -3.93 11.56 -5.17
N GLN A 141 -5.04 12.03 -4.58
CA GLN A 141 -5.01 12.38 -3.16
C GLN A 141 -4.64 11.15 -2.32
N PRO A 142 -3.97 11.35 -1.18
CA PRO A 142 -3.61 10.24 -0.31
C PRO A 142 -4.83 9.65 0.41
N TYR A 143 -4.75 8.37 0.78
CA TYR A 143 -5.82 7.69 1.51
C TYR A 143 -5.40 7.12 2.87
N ILE A 144 -4.10 6.99 3.15
CA ILE A 144 -3.56 6.57 4.44
C ILE A 144 -2.17 7.16 4.66
N TYR A 145 -1.82 7.42 5.92
CA TYR A 145 -0.46 7.80 6.33
C TYR A 145 0.29 6.60 6.92
N SER A 146 1.50 6.35 6.45
CA SER A 146 2.41 5.28 6.91
C SER A 146 3.64 5.89 7.59
N PRO A 147 3.66 6.02 8.92
CA PRO A 147 4.83 6.46 9.67
C PRO A 147 5.74 5.29 10.04
N LEU A 148 6.97 5.63 10.43
CA LEU A 148 7.74 4.77 11.30
C LEU A 148 7.23 4.88 12.74
N THR A 149 7.25 3.76 13.46
CA THR A 149 6.90 3.69 14.89
C THR A 149 7.96 2.92 15.66
N VAL A 150 8.10 3.26 16.94
CA VAL A 150 8.89 2.44 17.86
C VAL A 150 8.03 1.27 18.32
N VAL A 151 8.53 0.06 18.10
CA VAL A 151 7.93 -1.17 18.61
C VAL A 151 8.78 -1.66 19.78
N LEU A 152 8.10 -1.94 20.89
CA LEU A 152 8.71 -2.36 22.17
C LEU A 152 8.59 -3.88 22.33
N GLY A 153 9.68 -4.51 22.74
CA GLY A 153 9.72 -5.89 23.17
C GLY A 153 9.12 -6.07 24.58
N PRO A 154 8.89 -7.33 25.00
CA PRO A 154 8.22 -7.64 26.26
C PRO A 154 8.87 -7.01 27.50
N LYS A 155 10.20 -6.86 27.51
CA LYS A 155 10.95 -6.26 28.65
C LYS A 155 10.82 -4.75 28.73
N ALA A 156 10.53 -4.08 27.61
CA ALA A 156 10.35 -2.64 27.53
C ALA A 156 8.87 -2.24 27.40
N ASN A 157 7.96 -3.21 27.43
CA ASN A 157 6.54 -2.96 27.30
C ASN A 157 6.03 -2.03 28.40
N GLY A 158 5.18 -1.06 28.01
CA GLY A 158 4.70 -0.02 28.93
C GLY A 158 5.66 1.16 29.14
N ARG A 159 6.87 1.14 28.56
CA ARG A 159 7.77 2.29 28.59
C ARG A 159 7.17 3.44 27.79
N ALA A 160 7.12 4.62 28.39
CA ALA A 160 6.73 5.83 27.66
C ALA A 160 7.85 6.20 26.67
N VAL A 161 7.46 6.43 25.40
CA VAL A 161 8.34 6.89 24.35
C VAL A 161 7.74 8.17 23.77
N ALA A 162 8.38 9.31 24.04
CA ALA A 162 8.02 10.61 23.47
C ALA A 162 8.92 11.02 22.29
N GLY A 163 10.07 10.34 22.15
CA GLY A 163 11.03 10.60 21.07
C GLY A 163 12.10 9.52 20.97
N ILE A 164 12.90 9.59 19.92
CA ILE A 164 14.01 8.64 19.65
C ILE A 164 15.03 8.63 20.81
N GLY A 165 15.24 9.76 21.48
CA GLY A 165 16.15 9.86 22.61
C GLY A 165 15.79 8.95 23.80
N ASP A 166 14.52 8.57 23.95
CA ASP A 166 14.06 7.68 25.00
C ASP A 166 14.50 6.22 24.79
N LEU A 167 15.07 5.91 23.62
CA LEU A 167 15.59 4.58 23.30
C LEU A 167 17.01 4.36 23.84
N ALA A 168 17.72 5.39 24.32
CA ALA A 168 19.06 5.26 24.85
C ALA A 168 19.13 4.24 25.98
N GLY A 169 20.14 3.36 25.94
CA GLY A 169 20.37 2.29 26.91
C GLY A 169 19.43 1.08 26.77
N LEU A 170 18.56 1.06 25.74
CA LEU A 170 17.82 -0.14 25.35
C LEU A 170 18.62 -0.95 24.33
N ARG A 171 18.50 -2.26 24.33
CA ARG A 171 19.06 -3.10 23.29
C ARG A 171 18.20 -2.96 22.03
N LEU A 172 18.72 -2.21 21.06
CA LEU A 172 18.00 -1.93 19.83
C LEU A 172 18.36 -2.96 18.75
N ALA A 173 17.39 -3.35 17.94
CA ALA A 173 17.64 -4.08 16.71
C ALA A 173 17.05 -3.31 15.53
N ILE A 174 17.74 -3.33 14.40
CA ILE A 174 17.29 -2.68 13.17
C ILE A 174 17.77 -3.47 11.94
N GLU A 175 16.98 -3.51 10.89
CA GLU A 175 17.44 -4.04 9.62
C GLU A 175 18.31 -3.02 8.90
N SER A 176 19.51 -3.45 8.50
CA SER A 176 20.48 -2.61 7.81
C SER A 176 19.93 -2.02 6.52
N GLY A 177 20.26 -0.74 6.26
CA GLY A 177 19.88 -0.05 5.03
C GLY A 177 18.43 0.43 4.97
N THR A 178 17.67 0.29 6.06
CA THR A 178 16.30 0.83 6.15
C THR A 178 16.30 2.32 6.54
N LEU A 179 15.17 2.98 6.32
CA LEU A 179 14.98 4.37 6.80
C LEU A 179 15.12 4.46 8.33
N GLY A 180 14.60 3.47 9.06
CA GLY A 180 14.75 3.38 10.51
C GLY A 180 16.21 3.28 10.94
N ASP A 181 17.01 2.51 10.20
CA ASP A 181 18.45 2.40 10.41
C ASP A 181 19.15 3.76 10.26
N ALA A 182 18.93 4.43 9.13
CA ALA A 182 19.50 5.76 8.90
C ALA A 182 19.12 6.77 10.00
N ILE A 183 17.89 6.73 10.50
CA ILE A 183 17.42 7.61 11.57
C ILE A 183 18.14 7.28 12.88
N LEU A 184 18.18 6.02 13.31
CA LEU A 184 18.82 5.64 14.57
C LEU A 184 20.32 5.90 14.56
N MET A 185 21.00 5.59 13.45
CA MET A 185 22.43 5.82 13.28
C MET A 185 22.84 7.28 13.30
N THR A 186 21.99 8.18 12.79
CA THR A 186 22.31 9.62 12.72
C THR A 186 21.76 10.42 13.89
N PHE A 187 20.89 9.83 14.71
CA PHE A 187 20.26 10.53 15.83
C PHE A 187 21.29 11.12 16.80
N ASP A 188 21.17 12.42 17.05
CA ASP A 188 22.02 13.17 18.00
C ASP A 188 23.52 12.82 17.85
N LYS A 189 24.02 12.91 16.60
CA LYS A 189 25.41 12.64 16.23
C LYS A 189 25.86 11.20 16.52
N GLY A 190 24.95 10.25 16.40
CA GLY A 190 25.25 8.83 16.60
C GLY A 190 25.11 8.33 18.04
N ARG A 191 24.38 9.06 18.88
CA ARG A 191 24.20 8.76 20.32
C ARG A 191 23.71 7.33 20.60
N LEU A 192 23.02 6.69 19.67
CA LEU A 192 22.45 5.36 19.86
C LEU A 192 23.28 4.23 19.22
N ILE A 193 24.39 4.54 18.55
CA ILE A 193 25.15 3.56 17.74
C ILE A 193 25.56 2.33 18.55
N ASP A 194 26.02 2.54 19.78
CA ASP A 194 26.50 1.45 20.64
C ASP A 194 25.36 0.55 21.17
N ASP A 195 24.11 1.04 21.13
CA ASP A 195 22.93 0.30 21.56
C ASP A 195 22.32 -0.53 20.42
N ILE A 196 22.76 -0.36 19.15
CA ILE A 196 22.14 -0.94 17.95
C ILE A 196 22.80 -2.25 17.53
N THR A 197 22.00 -3.27 17.35
CA THR A 197 22.35 -4.49 16.61
C THR A 197 21.74 -4.45 15.23
N HIS A 198 22.60 -4.52 14.21
CA HIS A 198 22.16 -4.56 12.81
C HIS A 198 21.83 -5.99 12.37
N LEU A 199 20.67 -6.16 11.81
CA LEU A 199 20.17 -7.41 11.25
C LEU A 199 20.18 -7.35 9.71
N VAL A 200 20.40 -8.48 9.06
CA VAL A 200 20.40 -8.56 7.60
C VAL A 200 18.97 -8.72 7.10
N PRO A 201 18.45 -7.79 6.27
CA PRO A 201 17.11 -7.89 5.69
C PRO A 201 16.88 -9.23 4.98
N GLY A 202 15.73 -9.84 5.19
CA GLY A 202 15.33 -11.11 4.58
C GLY A 202 16.06 -12.36 5.10
N ARG A 203 17.02 -12.21 6.03
CA ARG A 203 17.70 -13.33 6.68
C ARG A 203 17.42 -13.44 8.18
N SER A 204 16.95 -12.37 8.78
CA SER A 204 16.68 -12.26 10.22
C SER A 204 15.21 -12.03 10.45
N ASP A 205 14.66 -12.63 11.49
CA ASP A 205 13.29 -12.43 11.95
C ASP A 205 13.27 -11.35 13.04
N LEU A 206 13.41 -10.09 12.64
CA LEU A 206 13.51 -8.94 13.56
C LEU A 206 12.37 -8.92 14.59
N LEU A 207 11.11 -9.04 14.13
CA LEU A 207 9.96 -8.93 15.02
C LEU A 207 9.79 -10.17 15.91
N GLY A 208 10.08 -11.36 15.39
CA GLY A 208 10.11 -12.58 16.19
C GLY A 208 11.22 -12.59 17.25
N GLU A 209 12.41 -12.06 16.93
CA GLU A 209 13.48 -11.90 17.92
C GLU A 209 13.13 -10.86 19.00
N LEU A 210 12.47 -9.77 18.61
CA LEU A 210 11.95 -8.78 19.53
C LEU A 210 10.89 -9.39 20.45
N ASP A 211 9.95 -10.19 19.91
CA ASP A 211 8.86 -10.84 20.66
C ASP A 211 9.40 -11.88 21.66
N ARG A 212 10.48 -12.56 21.32
CA ARG A 212 11.21 -13.46 22.25
C ARG A 212 12.03 -12.71 23.31
N GLY A 213 12.11 -11.37 23.25
CA GLY A 213 12.84 -10.53 24.21
C GLY A 213 14.36 -10.56 24.04
N ALA A 214 14.85 -10.90 22.83
CA ALA A 214 16.26 -10.75 22.48
C ALA A 214 16.69 -9.29 22.47
N PHE A 215 15.78 -8.41 22.02
CA PHE A 215 15.94 -6.96 21.97
C PHE A 215 14.82 -6.27 22.74
N ASP A 216 15.01 -4.99 23.02
CA ASP A 216 14.06 -4.19 23.81
C ASP A 216 13.22 -3.27 22.93
N ALA A 217 13.74 -2.79 21.80
CA ALA A 217 13.01 -1.95 20.87
C ALA A 217 13.55 -1.99 19.43
N THR A 218 12.70 -1.56 18.48
CA THR A 218 13.06 -1.29 17.09
C THR A 218 12.28 -0.09 16.56
N LEU A 219 12.77 0.52 15.47
CA LEU A 219 12.08 1.57 14.71
C LEU A 219 11.77 1.06 13.30
N LEU A 220 10.50 0.87 12.96
CA LEU A 220 10.10 0.34 11.66
C LEU A 220 8.77 0.91 11.17
N ASP A 221 8.43 0.64 9.90
CA ASP A 221 7.13 0.99 9.31
C ASP A 221 5.99 0.34 10.14
N LEU A 222 5.03 1.18 10.57
CA LEU A 222 3.88 0.74 11.39
C LEU A 222 3.14 -0.44 10.74
N ARG A 223 3.04 -0.46 9.41
CA ARG A 223 2.40 -1.54 8.65
C ARG A 223 3.09 -2.90 8.89
N ARG A 224 4.42 -2.93 9.02
CA ARG A 224 5.14 -4.19 9.31
C ARG A 224 4.77 -4.74 10.70
N PHE A 225 4.62 -3.85 11.67
CA PHE A 225 4.11 -4.25 12.99
C PHE A 225 2.67 -4.78 12.90
N ASP A 226 1.79 -4.09 12.16
CA ASP A 226 0.40 -4.51 11.97
C ASP A 226 0.32 -5.89 11.30
N ALA A 227 1.12 -6.13 10.25
CA ALA A 227 1.21 -7.43 9.59
C ALA A 227 1.68 -8.54 10.54
N TYR A 228 2.72 -8.26 11.34
CA TYR A 228 3.20 -9.21 12.34
C TYR A 228 2.13 -9.56 13.36
N ARG A 229 1.48 -8.55 13.94
CA ARG A 229 0.39 -8.70 14.92
C ARG A 229 -0.79 -9.52 14.37
N ALA A 230 -1.15 -9.30 13.11
CA ALA A 230 -2.21 -10.07 12.46
C ALA A 230 -1.87 -11.56 12.32
N GLY A 231 -0.60 -11.88 12.05
CA GLY A 231 -0.10 -13.25 11.98
C GLY A 231 0.22 -13.91 13.33
N HIS A 232 0.35 -13.10 14.40
CA HIS A 232 0.77 -13.54 15.73
C HIS A 232 -0.17 -12.94 16.81
N PRO A 233 -1.39 -13.46 16.98
CA PRO A 233 -2.39 -12.88 17.90
C PRO A 233 -1.94 -12.89 19.37
N ASP A 234 -1.03 -13.81 19.75
CA ASP A 234 -0.49 -13.94 21.11
C ASP A 234 0.81 -13.13 21.31
N THR A 235 1.19 -12.28 20.36
CA THR A 235 2.43 -11.50 20.44
C THR A 235 2.44 -10.57 21.64
N LYS A 236 3.62 -10.42 22.24
CA LYS A 236 3.87 -9.57 23.41
C LYS A 236 4.49 -8.23 23.04
N ILE A 237 4.87 -8.02 21.79
CA ILE A 237 5.39 -6.74 21.34
C ILE A 237 4.26 -5.72 21.15
N THR A 238 4.55 -4.46 21.42
CA THR A 238 3.58 -3.37 21.31
C THR A 238 4.13 -2.17 20.59
N ALA A 239 3.29 -1.50 19.79
CA ALA A 239 3.65 -0.16 19.32
C ALA A 239 3.61 0.82 20.50
N SER A 240 4.63 1.66 20.62
CA SER A 240 4.75 2.62 21.74
C SER A 240 3.74 3.78 21.66
N GLY A 241 3.06 3.96 20.54
CA GLY A 241 2.24 5.15 20.25
C GLY A 241 3.03 6.35 19.74
N TYR A 242 4.36 6.30 19.78
CA TYR A 242 5.20 7.31 19.15
C TYR A 242 5.32 7.05 17.65
N TYR A 243 5.03 8.06 16.86
CA TYR A 243 5.22 8.07 15.42
C TYR A 243 6.32 9.05 15.05
N TYR A 244 7.35 8.55 14.37
CA TYR A 244 8.43 9.41 13.90
C TYR A 244 7.87 10.44 12.92
N PRO A 245 8.33 11.71 12.99
CA PRO A 245 7.76 12.80 12.17
C PRO A 245 7.90 12.63 10.65
N ILE A 246 8.82 11.76 10.22
CA ILE A 246 8.97 11.39 8.81
C ILE A 246 8.21 10.09 8.56
N GLY A 247 7.25 10.18 7.66
CA GLY A 247 6.45 9.07 7.14
C GLY A 247 5.92 9.47 5.78
N ALA A 248 5.38 8.56 5.01
CA ALA A 248 4.81 8.84 3.71
C ALA A 248 3.30 8.60 3.71
N ASN A 249 2.56 9.50 3.06
CA ASN A 249 1.21 9.18 2.64
C ASN A 249 1.26 8.12 1.54
N ARG A 250 0.22 7.29 1.47
CA ARG A 250 0.00 6.38 0.34
C ARG A 250 -1.21 6.80 -0.45
N GLY A 251 -1.11 6.62 -1.77
CA GLY A 251 -2.16 6.96 -2.72
C GLY A 251 -2.14 6.00 -3.90
N TYR A 252 -2.92 6.34 -4.91
CA TYR A 252 -2.80 5.77 -6.24
C TYR A 252 -1.90 6.64 -7.10
N VAL A 253 -1.26 6.02 -8.09
CA VAL A 253 -0.61 6.74 -9.19
C VAL A 253 -1.16 6.26 -10.52
N ALA A 254 -1.23 7.17 -11.48
CA ALA A 254 -1.56 6.93 -12.88
C ALA A 254 -0.56 7.65 -13.79
N LEU A 255 -0.67 7.47 -15.10
CA LEU A 255 0.00 8.35 -16.05
C LEU A 255 -0.66 9.74 -16.05
N ASP A 256 0.13 10.79 -16.25
CA ASP A 256 -0.35 12.19 -16.28
C ASP A 256 -1.43 12.42 -17.35
N GLY A 257 -1.45 11.64 -18.42
CA GLY A 257 -2.51 11.64 -19.43
C GLY A 257 -3.87 11.17 -18.94
N ASP A 258 -3.95 10.47 -17.80
CA ASP A 258 -5.18 9.87 -17.26
C ASP A 258 -5.83 10.73 -16.16
N ARG A 259 -5.71 12.06 -16.26
CA ARG A 259 -6.22 13.00 -15.24
C ARG A 259 -7.71 12.85 -14.96
N ALA A 260 -8.52 12.61 -15.99
CA ALA A 260 -9.96 12.43 -15.79
C ALA A 260 -10.27 11.20 -14.91
N LEU A 261 -9.50 10.13 -15.02
CA LEU A 261 -9.60 8.97 -14.12
C LEU A 261 -9.16 9.34 -12.71
N LEU A 262 -8.03 10.04 -12.56
CA LEU A 262 -7.55 10.48 -11.26
C LEU A 262 -8.55 11.41 -10.56
N ASP A 263 -9.19 12.32 -11.27
CA ASP A 263 -10.21 13.22 -10.72
C ASP A 263 -11.43 12.42 -10.21
N ALA A 264 -11.87 11.41 -10.97
CA ALA A 264 -12.95 10.53 -10.56
C ALA A 264 -12.57 9.68 -9.33
N VAL A 265 -11.34 9.15 -9.29
CA VAL A 265 -10.78 8.43 -8.13
C VAL A 265 -10.68 9.34 -6.92
N ASN A 266 -10.18 10.55 -7.07
CA ASN A 266 -10.06 11.53 -5.99
C ASN A 266 -11.43 11.88 -5.39
N LYS A 267 -12.45 12.06 -6.25
CA LYS A 267 -13.83 12.28 -5.79
C LYS A 267 -14.32 11.09 -4.97
N ALA A 268 -14.14 9.85 -5.47
CA ALA A 268 -14.54 8.65 -4.75
C ALA A 268 -13.79 8.50 -3.42
N LEU A 269 -12.48 8.77 -3.39
CA LEU A 269 -11.67 8.76 -2.16
C LEU A 269 -12.17 9.80 -1.14
N SER A 270 -12.45 11.03 -1.59
CA SER A 270 -13.00 12.09 -0.71
C SER A 270 -14.32 11.67 -0.05
N GLU A 271 -15.22 11.03 -0.82
CA GLU A 271 -16.49 10.53 -0.29
C GLU A 271 -16.30 9.37 0.70
N LEU A 272 -15.39 8.45 0.41
CA LEU A 272 -15.06 7.32 1.29
C LEU A 272 -14.39 7.79 2.60
N GLN A 273 -13.52 8.79 2.53
CA GLN A 273 -12.88 9.38 3.71
C GLN A 273 -13.91 10.17 4.54
N ALA A 274 -14.73 11.00 3.92
CA ALA A 274 -15.75 11.78 4.61
C ALA A 274 -16.80 10.92 5.33
N SER A 275 -17.12 9.74 4.77
CA SER A 275 -18.03 8.77 5.40
C SER A 275 -17.36 7.89 6.47
N GLY A 276 -16.05 7.99 6.68
CA GLY A 276 -15.28 7.11 7.56
C GLY A 276 -15.05 5.70 7.02
N THR A 277 -15.52 5.41 5.81
CA THR A 277 -15.39 4.07 5.21
C THR A 277 -13.93 3.67 5.04
N THR A 278 -13.06 4.61 4.63
CA THR A 278 -11.62 4.31 4.48
C THR A 278 -10.99 3.81 5.78
N ALA A 279 -11.31 4.44 6.91
CA ALA A 279 -10.82 3.99 8.22
C ALA A 279 -11.34 2.59 8.57
N GLN A 280 -12.64 2.36 8.39
CA GLN A 280 -13.26 1.05 8.64
C GLN A 280 -12.65 -0.07 7.81
N LEU A 281 -12.36 0.18 6.51
CA LEU A 281 -11.70 -0.79 5.64
C LEU A 281 -10.27 -1.08 6.10
N GLY A 282 -9.53 -0.06 6.54
CA GLY A 282 -8.18 -0.22 7.10
C GLY A 282 -8.18 -1.06 8.37
N GLU A 283 -9.04 -0.75 9.33
CA GLU A 283 -9.18 -1.49 10.57
C GLU A 283 -9.61 -2.94 10.33
N ALA A 284 -10.56 -3.17 9.41
CA ALA A 284 -11.00 -4.51 9.02
C ALA A 284 -9.88 -5.34 8.37
N ALA A 285 -8.93 -4.69 7.71
CA ALA A 285 -7.72 -5.33 7.16
C ALA A 285 -6.61 -5.54 8.20
N GLY A 286 -6.80 -5.11 9.45
CA GLY A 286 -5.81 -5.22 10.53
C GLY A 286 -4.80 -4.07 10.59
N LEU A 287 -5.01 -2.99 9.82
CA LEU A 287 -4.18 -1.80 9.87
C LEU A 287 -4.50 -0.92 11.09
N THR A 288 -3.49 -0.34 11.68
CA THR A 288 -3.62 0.88 12.48
C THR A 288 -3.83 2.05 11.52
N TYR A 289 -5.11 2.37 11.23
CA TYR A 289 -5.42 3.42 10.27
C TYR A 289 -5.04 4.80 10.81
N LEU A 290 -4.25 5.52 10.04
CA LEU A 290 -3.91 6.91 10.27
C LEU A 290 -4.34 7.74 9.05
N ALA A 291 -5.13 8.78 9.29
CA ALA A 291 -5.55 9.68 8.22
C ALA A 291 -4.33 10.34 7.55
N PRO A 292 -4.43 10.64 6.25
CA PRO A 292 -3.38 11.37 5.53
C PRO A 292 -2.96 12.66 6.25
N ARG A 293 -1.70 13.05 6.08
CA ARG A 293 -1.11 14.26 6.70
C ARG A 293 -0.54 15.17 5.63
N GLU A 294 -0.52 16.47 5.95
CA GLU A 294 0.21 17.43 5.13
C GLU A 294 1.73 17.38 5.42
N PRO A 295 2.57 17.56 4.40
CA PRO A 295 2.21 17.73 2.99
C PRO A 295 1.74 16.39 2.36
N ALA A 296 0.80 16.46 1.42
CA ALA A 296 0.26 15.29 0.73
C ALA A 296 1.37 14.47 0.05
N ILE A 297 2.33 15.15 -0.56
CA ILE A 297 3.55 14.56 -1.16
C ILE A 297 4.73 14.94 -0.29
N LEU A 298 5.42 13.94 0.24
CA LEU A 298 6.60 14.18 1.05
C LEU A 298 7.76 14.61 0.15
N GLY A 299 8.35 15.79 0.43
CA GLY A 299 9.56 16.27 -0.22
C GLY A 299 10.77 15.40 0.11
N ASP A 300 11.98 15.85 -0.31
CA ASP A 300 13.22 15.11 -0.12
C ASP A 300 13.39 14.65 1.34
N VAL A 301 13.34 13.33 1.53
CA VAL A 301 13.36 12.69 2.85
C VAL A 301 14.76 12.75 3.44
N TRP A 302 15.78 12.57 2.59
CA TRP A 302 17.18 12.50 3.03
C TRP A 302 17.68 13.82 3.59
N LEU A 303 17.32 14.94 2.96
CA LEU A 303 17.65 16.26 3.49
C LEU A 303 17.04 16.50 4.89
N LYS A 304 15.84 15.98 5.13
CA LYS A 304 15.18 16.10 6.44
C LYS A 304 15.80 15.21 7.52
N ILE A 305 16.41 14.09 7.15
CA ILE A 305 17.12 13.21 8.10
C ILE A 305 18.48 13.82 8.45
N LEU A 306 19.21 14.31 7.45
CA LEU A 306 20.55 14.85 7.62
C LEU A 306 20.57 16.25 8.28
N SER A 307 19.46 16.98 8.28
CA SER A 307 19.32 18.31 8.88
C SER A 307 18.92 18.32 10.37
N ARG A 308 18.76 17.16 10.98
CA ARG A 308 18.42 16.94 12.39
C ARG A 308 19.55 16.24 13.12
#